data_ea577cdfc5014ec0d2d39b849ca53fef
#
_entry.id   ea577cdfc5014ec0d2d39b849ca53fef
#
_cell.length_a   1.000
_cell.length_b   1.000
_cell.length_c   1.000
_cell.angle_alpha   90.00
_cell.angle_beta   90.00
_cell.angle_gamma   90.00
#
_symmetry.space_group_name_H-M   'P 1'
#
loop_
_entity.id
_entity.type
_entity.pdbx_description
1 polymer ?
#
loop_
_entity_poly.entity_id
_entity_poly.type
_entity_poly.pdbx_seq_one_letter_code
_entity_poly.pdbx_strand_id
1 'polypeptide(L)'
;MFETHLDATYAWLGLALVSVATVGVAAALPASPPPDASGVAHTIDSVADGEHPATAEHGLAADRIRLTSRSVALDGGGGTARAALRAPRITPVPTPRGGTADAGGLRRVLGGVPADAAFDDPETFEAAAERARSGDREWRPAPDRLTVRRVHYGGVHVTLVG
;
A
#
# COMPACT_ATOMS: atom_id res chain seq x y z
N MET A 1 -35.27 25.73 53.14
CA MET A 1 -33.86 26.04 52.85
C MET A 1 -33.07 24.76 52.58
N PHE A 2 -33.66 23.79 51.88
CA PHE A 2 -33.04 22.46 51.54
C PHE A 2 -33.06 22.09 50.04
N GLU A 3 -33.61 22.95 49.18
CA GLU A 3 -33.75 22.62 47.74
C GLU A 3 -32.47 22.89 46.92
N THR A 4 -31.63 23.82 47.34
CA THR A 4 -30.40 24.21 46.62
C THR A 4 -29.32 23.11 46.59
N HIS A 5 -29.32 22.19 47.53
CA HIS A 5 -28.33 21.11 47.57
C HIS A 5 -28.62 19.98 46.58
N LEU A 6 -29.89 19.70 46.29
CA LEU A 6 -30.29 18.69 45.33
C LEU A 6 -29.99 19.15 43.91
N ASP A 7 -30.26 20.41 43.57
CA ASP A 7 -29.94 20.94 42.23
C ASP A 7 -28.44 20.94 41.93
N ALA A 8 -27.62 21.28 42.94
CA ALA A 8 -26.17 21.17 42.79
C ALA A 8 -25.70 19.76 42.57
N THR A 9 -26.30 18.76 43.26
CA THR A 9 -25.94 17.36 43.11
C THR A 9 -26.29 16.82 41.71
N TYR A 10 -27.45 17.18 41.16
CA TYR A 10 -27.82 16.80 39.80
C TYR A 10 -26.94 17.47 38.74
N ALA A 11 -26.54 18.73 38.96
CA ALA A 11 -25.62 19.43 38.05
C ALA A 11 -24.24 18.75 38.03
N TRP A 12 -23.71 18.35 39.18
CA TRP A 12 -22.45 17.63 39.28
C TRP A 12 -22.54 16.22 38.66
N LEU A 13 -23.66 15.52 38.85
CA LEU A 13 -23.87 14.19 38.26
C LEU A 13 -23.96 14.29 36.72
N GLY A 14 -24.66 15.30 36.20
CA GLY A 14 -24.74 15.57 34.77
C GLY A 14 -23.38 15.91 34.17
N LEU A 15 -22.59 16.75 34.86
CA LEU A 15 -21.24 17.10 34.38
C LEU A 15 -20.30 15.88 34.36
N ALA A 16 -20.38 15.06 35.42
CA ALA A 16 -19.59 13.82 35.48
C ALA A 16 -19.93 12.83 34.33
N LEU A 17 -21.22 12.64 34.03
CA LEU A 17 -21.68 11.81 32.94
C LEU A 17 -21.19 12.32 31.58
N VAL A 18 -21.28 13.64 31.33
CA VAL A 18 -20.78 14.24 30.08
C VAL A 18 -19.27 14.06 29.98
N SER A 19 -18.53 14.26 31.07
CA SER A 19 -17.07 14.09 31.09
C SER A 19 -16.66 12.64 30.78
N VAL A 20 -17.32 11.66 31.37
CA VAL A 20 -17.06 10.23 31.08
C VAL A 20 -17.38 9.88 29.64
N ALA A 21 -18.49 10.39 29.10
CA ALA A 21 -18.86 10.16 27.70
C ALA A 21 -17.83 10.79 26.75
N THR A 22 -17.37 12.01 27.03
CA THR A 22 -16.35 12.70 26.22
C THR A 22 -15.02 11.97 26.23
N VAL A 23 -14.56 11.51 27.39
CA VAL A 23 -13.34 10.70 27.51
C VAL A 23 -13.48 9.37 26.77
N GLY A 24 -14.64 8.72 26.85
CA GLY A 24 -14.91 7.48 26.13
C GLY A 24 -14.83 7.64 24.61
N VAL A 25 -15.39 8.72 24.06
CA VAL A 25 -15.31 9.05 22.63
C VAL A 25 -13.88 9.38 22.22
N ALA A 26 -13.16 10.18 22.99
CA ALA A 26 -11.77 10.52 22.68
C ALA A 26 -10.83 9.30 22.71
N ALA A 27 -11.06 8.36 23.63
CA ALA A 27 -10.29 7.13 23.72
C ALA A 27 -10.60 6.11 22.60
N ALA A 28 -11.77 6.22 21.96
CA ALA A 28 -12.19 5.37 20.85
C ALA A 28 -11.70 5.88 19.49
N LEU A 29 -11.17 7.09 19.41
CA LEU A 29 -10.59 7.62 18.16
C LEU A 29 -9.23 6.96 17.90
N PRO A 30 -8.96 6.51 16.66
CA PRO A 30 -7.64 5.97 16.31
C PRO A 30 -6.58 7.05 16.51
N ALA A 31 -5.52 6.70 17.25
CA ALA A 31 -4.41 7.60 17.56
C ALA A 31 -3.61 8.05 16.33
N SER A 32 -3.76 7.36 15.22
CA SER A 32 -3.10 7.65 13.94
C SER A 32 -4.10 7.54 12.79
N PRO A 33 -3.96 8.34 11.73
CA PRO A 33 -4.78 8.17 10.53
C PRO A 33 -4.47 6.82 9.85
N PRO A 34 -5.44 6.22 9.14
CA PRO A 34 -5.17 5.03 8.35
C PRO A 34 -4.13 5.32 7.26
N PRO A 35 -3.35 4.31 6.83
CA PRO A 35 -2.37 4.45 5.76
C PRO A 35 -3.00 4.93 4.44
N ASP A 36 -2.27 5.74 3.66
CA ASP A 36 -2.77 6.29 2.39
C ASP A 36 -2.67 5.28 1.22
N ALA A 37 -3.54 4.28 1.22
CA ALA A 37 -3.64 3.34 0.11
C ALA A 37 -4.11 4.00 -1.20
N SER A 38 -4.87 5.09 -1.13
CA SER A 38 -5.37 5.81 -2.30
C SER A 38 -4.26 6.57 -3.02
N GLY A 39 -3.39 7.25 -2.29
CA GLY A 39 -2.22 7.94 -2.84
C GLY A 39 -1.23 6.95 -3.48
N VAL A 40 -1.02 5.80 -2.84
CA VAL A 40 -0.22 4.71 -3.42
C VAL A 40 -0.83 4.21 -4.73
N ALA A 41 -2.13 3.93 -4.76
CA ALA A 41 -2.82 3.48 -5.97
C ALA A 41 -2.74 4.52 -7.09
N HIS A 42 -2.94 5.80 -6.76
CA HIS A 42 -2.81 6.89 -7.73
C HIS A 42 -1.39 6.98 -8.33
N THR A 43 -0.35 6.82 -7.51
CA THR A 43 1.04 6.81 -7.98
C THR A 43 1.29 5.63 -8.94
N ILE A 44 0.79 4.43 -8.60
CA ILE A 44 0.92 3.24 -9.45
C ILE A 44 0.20 3.45 -10.79
N ASP A 45 -1.05 3.88 -10.77
CA ASP A 45 -1.86 4.09 -11.96
C ASP A 45 -1.26 5.19 -12.85
N SER A 46 -0.79 6.30 -12.27
CA SER A 46 -0.15 7.40 -13.04
C SER A 46 1.09 6.96 -13.79
N VAL A 47 1.92 6.11 -13.19
CA VAL A 47 3.10 5.55 -13.88
C VAL A 47 2.68 4.52 -14.93
N ALA A 48 1.68 3.70 -14.62
CA ALA A 48 1.22 2.64 -15.51
C ALA A 48 0.48 3.16 -16.74
N ASP A 49 -0.22 4.28 -16.64
CA ASP A 49 -0.96 4.92 -17.76
C ASP A 49 -0.05 5.78 -18.66
N GLY A 50 1.17 6.08 -18.24
CA GLY A 50 2.14 6.84 -19.05
C GLY A 50 2.50 6.12 -20.36
N GLU A 51 2.85 6.86 -21.40
CA GLU A 51 3.28 6.28 -22.69
C GLU A 51 4.75 5.85 -22.69
N HIS A 52 5.57 6.43 -21.83
CA HIS A 52 7.02 6.25 -21.80
C HIS A 52 7.47 5.49 -20.55
N PRO A 53 8.66 4.84 -20.59
CA PRO A 53 9.29 4.31 -19.39
C PRO A 53 9.42 5.41 -18.32
N ALA A 54 8.97 5.11 -17.13
CA ALA A 54 8.98 6.04 -16.00
C ALA A 54 9.22 5.30 -14.68
N THR A 55 9.73 6.03 -13.70
CA THR A 55 9.88 5.53 -12.33
C THR A 55 9.32 6.55 -11.35
N ALA A 56 8.56 6.10 -10.39
CA ALA A 56 8.13 6.90 -9.25
C ALA A 56 8.33 6.13 -7.95
N GLU A 57 8.46 6.87 -6.86
CA GLU A 57 8.55 6.33 -5.52
C GLU A 57 7.47 6.95 -4.63
N HIS A 58 6.90 6.16 -3.76
CA HIS A 58 5.89 6.60 -2.80
C HIS A 58 6.29 6.16 -1.39
N GLY A 59 6.43 7.10 -0.47
CA GLY A 59 6.71 6.81 0.94
C GLY A 59 5.53 6.07 1.59
N LEU A 60 5.80 5.02 2.35
CA LEU A 60 4.77 4.25 3.04
C LEU A 60 4.82 4.49 4.55
N ALA A 61 3.70 4.93 5.11
CA ALA A 61 3.45 4.96 6.55
C ALA A 61 2.55 3.76 6.93
N ALA A 62 3.08 2.55 6.79
CA ALA A 62 2.36 1.31 7.06
C ALA A 62 3.33 0.23 7.56
N ASP A 63 2.85 -0.68 8.39
CA ASP A 63 3.64 -1.81 8.92
C ASP A 63 3.65 -2.98 7.94
N ARG A 64 2.54 -3.19 7.24
CA ARG A 64 2.38 -4.30 6.29
C ARG A 64 1.71 -3.85 5.01
N ILE A 65 2.08 -4.50 3.91
CA ILE A 65 1.50 -4.29 2.58
C ILE A 65 1.06 -5.61 1.98
N ARG A 66 -0.06 -5.59 1.29
CA ARG A 66 -0.48 -6.64 0.37
C ARG A 66 -0.79 -6.01 -0.98
N LEU A 67 -0.02 -6.40 -1.98
CA LEU A 67 -0.11 -5.90 -3.33
C LEU A 67 -0.55 -7.01 -4.28
N THR A 68 -1.55 -6.73 -5.10
CA THR A 68 -2.02 -7.61 -6.17
C THR A 68 -1.91 -6.87 -7.51
N SER A 69 -2.19 -7.54 -8.61
CA SER A 69 -2.30 -6.88 -9.91
C SER A 69 -3.49 -5.91 -10.03
N ARG A 70 -4.39 -5.87 -9.05
CA ARG A 70 -5.65 -5.09 -9.09
C ARG A 70 -5.91 -4.26 -7.84
N SER A 71 -5.11 -4.40 -6.79
CA SER A 71 -5.34 -3.66 -5.54
C SER A 71 -4.09 -3.56 -4.70
N VAL A 72 -4.01 -2.50 -3.91
CA VAL A 72 -3.07 -2.34 -2.82
C VAL A 72 -3.86 -2.29 -1.50
N ALA A 73 -3.35 -2.98 -0.48
CA ALA A 73 -3.84 -2.90 0.87
C ALA A 73 -2.67 -2.62 1.80
N LEU A 74 -2.85 -1.68 2.70
CA LEU A 74 -1.88 -1.24 3.71
C LEU A 74 -2.48 -1.43 5.09
N ASP A 75 -1.66 -1.86 6.04
CA ASP A 75 -2.04 -2.04 7.43
C ASP A 75 -1.03 -1.35 8.33
N GLY A 76 -1.49 -0.62 9.32
CA GLY A 76 -0.64 0.16 10.23
C GLY A 76 -1.40 0.61 11.46
N GLY A 77 -0.79 1.46 12.31
CA GLY A 77 -1.36 1.89 13.59
C GLY A 77 -2.75 2.52 13.52
N GLY A 78 -3.15 3.08 12.38
CA GLY A 78 -4.49 3.63 12.13
C GLY A 78 -5.49 2.64 11.52
N GLY A 79 -5.13 1.37 11.39
CA GLY A 79 -5.97 0.31 10.81
C GLY A 79 -5.57 -0.05 9.37
N THR A 80 -6.46 -0.75 8.69
CA THR A 80 -6.23 -1.24 7.32
C THR A 80 -6.95 -0.37 6.30
N ALA A 81 -6.21 0.10 5.29
CA ALA A 81 -6.74 0.81 4.13
C ALA A 81 -6.54 -0.02 2.85
N ARG A 82 -7.44 0.11 1.88
CA ARG A 82 -7.37 -0.59 0.59
C ARG A 82 -7.81 0.32 -0.54
N ALA A 83 -7.10 0.22 -1.68
CA ALA A 83 -7.48 0.88 -2.92
C ALA A 83 -7.37 -0.07 -4.11
N ALA A 84 -8.26 0.12 -5.10
CA ALA A 84 -8.22 -0.59 -6.37
C ALA A 84 -7.21 0.07 -7.31
N LEU A 85 -6.55 -0.74 -8.14
CA LEU A 85 -5.69 -0.33 -9.24
C LEU A 85 -6.50 -0.44 -10.54
N ARG A 86 -6.41 0.58 -11.38
CA ARG A 86 -7.18 0.70 -12.62
C ARG A 86 -6.38 0.29 -13.84
N ALA A 87 -5.08 0.58 -13.81
CA ALA A 87 -4.21 0.29 -14.92
C ALA A 87 -4.01 -1.22 -15.11
N PRO A 88 -3.96 -1.71 -16.35
CA PRO A 88 -3.69 -3.10 -16.66
C PRO A 88 -2.22 -3.46 -16.45
N ARG A 89 -1.94 -4.76 -16.33
CA ARG A 89 -0.57 -5.33 -16.31
C ARG A 89 0.33 -4.85 -15.18
N ILE A 90 -0.24 -4.45 -14.04
CA ILE A 90 0.55 -4.18 -12.84
C ILE A 90 1.10 -5.50 -12.31
N THR A 91 2.42 -5.51 -12.11
CA THR A 91 3.18 -6.70 -11.72
C THR A 91 3.82 -6.47 -10.36
N PRO A 92 3.25 -7.04 -9.29
CA PRO A 92 3.88 -7.05 -7.99
C PRO A 92 5.19 -7.86 -8.03
N VAL A 93 6.30 -7.23 -7.67
CA VAL A 93 7.60 -7.91 -7.64
C VAL A 93 7.74 -8.67 -6.33
N PRO A 94 8.00 -9.98 -6.36
CA PRO A 94 8.15 -10.79 -5.15
C PRO A 94 9.35 -10.36 -4.31
N THR A 95 9.23 -10.46 -2.98
CA THR A 95 10.33 -10.21 -2.05
C THR A 95 11.37 -11.36 -2.06
N PRO A 96 12.60 -11.14 -1.55
CA PRO A 96 13.69 -12.12 -1.63
C PRO A 96 13.43 -13.50 -0.99
N ARG A 97 12.48 -13.63 -0.08
CA ARG A 97 12.23 -14.82 0.75
C ARG A 97 11.59 -16.03 0.06
N GLY A 98 11.37 -16.03 -1.23
CA GLY A 98 10.77 -17.15 -1.98
C GLY A 98 11.01 -17.04 -3.47
N GLY A 99 12.00 -16.25 -3.86
CA GLY A 99 12.18 -15.87 -5.24
C GLY A 99 12.89 -16.93 -6.08
N THR A 100 12.25 -17.34 -7.18
CA THR A 100 12.86 -17.96 -8.33
C THR A 100 13.88 -17.00 -8.99
N ALA A 101 14.71 -17.51 -9.92
CA ALA A 101 15.64 -16.68 -10.71
C ALA A 101 14.93 -15.50 -11.39
N ASP A 102 13.69 -15.72 -11.88
CA ASP A 102 12.85 -14.70 -12.51
C ASP A 102 12.48 -13.56 -11.59
N ALA A 103 12.14 -13.86 -10.34
CA ALA A 103 11.89 -12.84 -9.31
C ALA A 103 13.14 -12.01 -9.02
N GLY A 104 14.32 -12.60 -9.15
CA GLY A 104 15.62 -11.92 -9.09
C GLY A 104 15.80 -10.95 -10.25
N GLY A 105 15.47 -11.36 -11.47
CA GLY A 105 15.49 -10.53 -12.67
C GLY A 105 14.56 -9.31 -12.54
N LEU A 106 13.29 -9.55 -12.18
CA LEU A 106 12.31 -8.47 -12.00
C LEU A 106 12.74 -7.45 -10.93
N ARG A 107 13.36 -7.91 -9.82
CA ARG A 107 13.89 -6.99 -8.80
C ARG A 107 15.05 -6.15 -9.30
N ARG A 108 15.97 -6.72 -10.09
CA ARG A 108 17.05 -5.95 -10.70
C ARG A 108 16.49 -4.87 -11.63
N VAL A 109 15.49 -5.21 -12.44
CA VAL A 109 14.83 -4.25 -13.33
C VAL A 109 14.11 -3.17 -12.52
N LEU A 110 13.36 -3.53 -11.47
CA LEU A 110 12.71 -2.56 -10.57
C LEU A 110 13.76 -1.62 -9.94
N GLY A 111 14.92 -2.15 -9.54
CA GLY A 111 16.03 -1.40 -8.98
C GLY A 111 16.85 -0.57 -9.98
N GLY A 112 16.49 -0.59 -11.28
CA GLY A 112 17.11 0.27 -12.28
C GLY A 112 17.99 -0.41 -13.31
N VAL A 113 18.23 -1.70 -13.20
CA VAL A 113 18.94 -2.45 -14.23
C VAL A 113 18.08 -2.50 -15.50
N PRO A 114 18.61 -2.22 -16.69
CA PRO A 114 17.88 -2.37 -17.95
C PRO A 114 17.34 -3.79 -18.12
N ALA A 115 16.17 -3.93 -18.76
CA ALA A 115 15.52 -5.23 -18.89
C ALA A 115 16.35 -6.21 -19.76
N ASP A 116 17.02 -5.72 -20.79
CA ASP A 116 17.95 -6.47 -21.65
C ASP A 116 19.21 -6.98 -20.94
N ALA A 117 19.62 -6.29 -19.85
CA ALA A 117 20.71 -6.75 -18.98
C ALA A 117 20.25 -7.72 -17.88
N ALA A 118 18.95 -7.87 -17.68
CA ALA A 118 18.36 -8.71 -16.65
C ALA A 118 17.71 -9.99 -17.21
N PHE A 119 17.32 -9.98 -18.50
CA PHE A 119 16.65 -11.06 -19.21
C PHE A 119 17.23 -11.19 -20.62
N ASP A 120 17.37 -12.42 -21.08
CA ASP A 120 17.99 -12.72 -22.37
C ASP A 120 17.11 -12.27 -23.56
N ASP A 121 15.79 -12.27 -23.37
CA ASP A 121 14.81 -11.90 -24.39
C ASP A 121 13.50 -11.33 -23.77
N PRO A 122 12.68 -10.60 -24.56
CA PRO A 122 11.42 -10.05 -24.11
C PRO A 122 10.38 -11.07 -23.67
N GLU A 123 10.38 -12.26 -24.26
CA GLU A 123 9.41 -13.33 -23.95
C GLU A 123 9.67 -13.88 -22.54
N THR A 124 10.94 -14.09 -22.20
CA THR A 124 11.37 -14.50 -20.85
C THR A 124 10.98 -13.44 -19.81
N PHE A 125 11.14 -12.15 -20.13
CA PHE A 125 10.70 -11.05 -19.27
C PHE A 125 9.18 -11.05 -19.10
N GLU A 126 8.39 -11.21 -20.17
CA GLU A 126 6.93 -11.26 -20.10
C GLU A 126 6.43 -12.45 -19.27
N ALA A 127 7.03 -13.63 -19.49
CA ALA A 127 6.71 -14.84 -18.75
C ALA A 127 7.01 -14.69 -17.25
N ALA A 128 8.12 -14.04 -16.89
CA ALA A 128 8.46 -13.73 -15.52
C ALA A 128 7.44 -12.78 -14.87
N ALA A 129 7.03 -11.74 -15.59
CA ALA A 129 6.01 -10.80 -15.16
C ALA A 129 4.65 -11.48 -14.96
N GLU A 130 4.24 -12.38 -15.87
CA GLU A 130 2.98 -13.14 -15.75
C GLU A 130 2.98 -14.06 -14.53
N ARG A 131 4.05 -14.79 -14.31
CA ARG A 131 4.22 -15.62 -13.10
C ARG A 131 4.15 -14.78 -11.83
N ALA A 132 4.78 -13.61 -11.83
CA ALA A 132 4.70 -12.67 -10.71
C ALA A 132 3.28 -12.12 -10.49
N ARG A 133 2.48 -11.91 -11.54
CA ARG A 133 1.06 -11.53 -11.45
C ARG A 133 0.17 -12.62 -10.90
N SER A 134 0.49 -13.87 -11.18
CA SER A 134 -0.26 -15.06 -10.76
C SER A 134 0.14 -15.59 -9.38
N GLY A 135 1.26 -15.12 -8.83
CA GLY A 135 1.81 -15.56 -7.55
C GLY A 135 0.96 -15.20 -6.33
N ASP A 136 1.28 -15.80 -5.20
CA ASP A 136 0.61 -15.59 -3.91
C ASP A 136 0.72 -14.14 -3.42
N ARG A 137 -0.34 -13.72 -2.75
CA ARG A 137 -0.55 -12.32 -2.36
C ARG A 137 -0.75 -12.18 -0.86
N GLU A 138 0.23 -12.69 -0.13
CA GLU A 138 0.26 -12.61 1.32
C GLU A 138 0.62 -11.20 1.81
N TRP A 139 0.21 -10.92 3.05
CA TRP A 139 0.69 -9.76 3.76
C TRP A 139 2.19 -9.89 4.04
N ARG A 140 2.94 -8.85 3.70
CA ARG A 140 4.39 -8.76 3.94
C ARG A 140 4.72 -7.46 4.68
N PRO A 141 5.87 -7.38 5.37
CA PRO A 141 6.34 -6.11 5.90
C PRO A 141 6.36 -5.04 4.81
N ALA A 142 5.83 -3.86 5.12
CA ALA A 142 5.88 -2.73 4.20
C ALA A 142 7.32 -2.20 4.15
N PRO A 143 7.86 -1.88 2.97
CA PRO A 143 9.08 -1.09 2.87
C PRO A 143 8.78 0.36 3.25
N ASP A 144 9.79 1.13 3.64
CA ASP A 144 9.63 2.57 3.89
C ASP A 144 9.19 3.33 2.63
N ARG A 145 9.49 2.75 1.46
CA ARG A 145 9.22 3.33 0.15
C ARG A 145 8.86 2.25 -0.85
N LEU A 146 7.78 2.49 -1.59
CA LEU A 146 7.34 1.65 -2.69
C LEU A 146 7.87 2.24 -4.00
N THR A 147 8.56 1.43 -4.79
CA THR A 147 9.03 1.81 -6.11
C THR A 147 8.06 1.29 -7.17
N VAL A 148 7.70 2.17 -8.09
CA VAL A 148 6.87 1.85 -9.27
C VAL A 148 7.69 2.16 -10.51
N ARG A 149 7.86 1.18 -11.40
CA ARG A 149 8.63 1.35 -12.62
C ARG A 149 7.91 0.78 -13.83
N ARG A 150 7.66 1.64 -14.82
CA ARG A 150 7.19 1.23 -16.15
C ARG A 150 8.37 0.89 -17.03
N VAL A 151 8.33 -0.30 -17.63
CA VAL A 151 9.40 -0.87 -18.45
C VAL A 151 8.86 -1.23 -19.81
N HIS A 152 9.63 -0.91 -20.85
CA HIS A 152 9.38 -1.31 -22.23
C HIS A 152 10.58 -2.14 -22.69
N TYR A 153 10.35 -3.35 -23.16
CA TYR A 153 11.41 -4.23 -23.67
C TYR A 153 10.87 -5.08 -24.84
N GLY A 154 11.40 -4.87 -26.04
CA GLY A 154 11.03 -5.65 -27.24
C GLY A 154 9.53 -5.67 -27.54
N GLY A 155 8.82 -4.55 -27.33
CA GLY A 155 7.36 -4.45 -27.49
C GLY A 155 6.55 -4.91 -26.27
N VAL A 156 7.18 -5.50 -25.25
CA VAL A 156 6.54 -5.86 -23.98
C VAL A 156 6.50 -4.64 -23.05
N HIS A 157 5.32 -4.34 -22.53
CA HIS A 157 5.10 -3.21 -21.62
C HIS A 157 4.60 -3.72 -20.28
N VAL A 158 5.32 -3.45 -19.20
CA VAL A 158 5.00 -3.93 -17.85
C VAL A 158 5.23 -2.82 -16.82
N THR A 159 4.35 -2.71 -15.84
CA THR A 159 4.56 -1.85 -14.67
C THR A 159 4.92 -2.72 -13.47
N LEU A 160 6.17 -2.63 -13.04
CA LEU A 160 6.70 -3.32 -11.87
C LEU A 160 6.43 -2.50 -10.61
N VAL A 161 6.07 -3.15 -9.50
CA VAL A 161 5.80 -2.50 -8.21
C VAL A 161 6.37 -3.34 -7.07
N GLY A 162 7.20 -2.73 -6.22
CA GLY A 162 7.81 -3.43 -5.08
C GLY A 162 8.55 -2.57 -4.10
#